data_f10a08cdc726248380b757de357778d1
#
_entry.id   f10a08cdc726248380b757de357778d1
#
_cell.length_a   1.000
_cell.length_b   1.000
_cell.length_c   1.000
_cell.angle_alpha   90.00
_cell.angle_beta   90.00
_cell.angle_gamma   90.00
#
_symmetry.space_group_name_H-M   'P 1'
#
loop_
_entity.id
_entity.type
_entity.pdbx_description
1 polymer ?
#
loop_
_entity_poly.entity_id
_entity_poly.type
_entity_poly.pdbx_seq_one_letter_code
_entity_poly.pdbx_strand_id
1 'polypeptide(L)'
;MSYLWFPPHLSNSAAQRYLETIQKYPLISNIKRLIPAAISSNKEGVEAMIVDEVKRKDLGEAMEYIGKFLVEFRDIEGIKYQIKVFNTLNEAMSLIGKG
;
A
#
# COMPACT_ATOMS: atom_id res chain seq x y z
N MET A 1 -1.81 -5.22 1.33
CA MET A 1 -0.52 -4.56 1.62
C MET A 1 -0.03 -3.85 0.38
N SER A 2 0.44 -2.65 0.56
CA SER A 2 0.99 -1.83 -0.54
C SER A 2 2.46 -1.58 -0.28
N TYR A 3 3.26 -1.65 -1.31
CA TYR A 3 4.71 -1.51 -1.21
C TYR A 3 5.21 -0.46 -2.18
N LEU A 4 6.20 0.33 -1.72
CA LEU A 4 6.96 1.25 -2.54
C LEU A 4 8.45 0.98 -2.33
N TRP A 5 9.21 0.92 -3.40
CA TRP A 5 10.66 0.76 -3.35
C TRP A 5 11.32 1.88 -4.13
N PHE A 6 12.33 2.49 -3.54
CA PHE A 6 13.05 3.57 -4.20
C PHE A 6 14.48 3.69 -3.69
N PRO A 7 15.39 4.25 -4.52
CA PRO A 7 16.75 4.54 -4.07
C PRO A 7 16.74 5.60 -2.96
N PRO A 8 17.73 5.57 -2.04
CA PRO A 8 17.76 6.52 -0.91
C PRO A 8 17.72 8.00 -1.32
N HIS A 9 18.32 8.35 -2.46
CA HIS A 9 18.32 9.75 -2.92
C HIS A 9 16.93 10.27 -3.33
N LEU A 10 15.95 9.39 -3.47
CA LEU A 10 14.57 9.77 -3.78
C LEU A 10 13.70 9.91 -2.53
N SER A 11 14.27 9.72 -1.32
CA SER A 11 13.49 9.72 -0.08
C SER A 11 12.67 11.01 0.12
N ASN A 12 13.26 12.16 -0.13
CA ASN A 12 12.54 13.44 0.03
C ASN A 12 11.42 13.58 -1.00
N SER A 13 11.68 13.21 -2.25
CA SER A 13 10.65 13.26 -3.30
C SER A 13 9.50 12.31 -3.01
N ALA A 14 9.81 11.11 -2.55
CA ALA A 14 8.80 10.11 -2.21
C ALA A 14 7.95 10.56 -1.02
N ALA A 15 8.59 11.09 0.03
CA ALA A 15 7.89 11.59 1.22
C ALA A 15 6.98 12.77 0.89
N GLN A 16 7.45 13.71 0.10
CA GLN A 16 6.65 14.86 -0.31
C GLN A 16 5.46 14.42 -1.16
N ARG A 17 5.67 13.52 -2.12
CA ARG A 17 4.60 13.00 -2.95
C ARG A 17 3.57 12.24 -2.10
N TYR A 18 4.02 11.49 -1.09
CA TYR A 18 3.13 10.80 -0.16
C TYR A 18 2.22 11.80 0.57
N LEU A 19 2.79 12.87 1.11
CA LEU A 19 2.01 13.88 1.82
C LEU A 19 0.99 14.58 0.92
N GLU A 20 1.36 14.89 -0.31
CA GLU A 20 0.46 15.47 -1.31
C GLU A 20 -0.67 14.48 -1.65
N THR A 21 -0.33 13.20 -1.80
CA THR A 21 -1.27 12.18 -2.21
C THR A 21 -2.31 11.89 -1.13
N ILE A 22 -1.93 11.87 0.14
CA ILE A 22 -2.90 11.65 1.24
C ILE A 22 -3.87 12.82 1.36
N GLN A 23 -3.50 14.01 0.93
CA GLN A 23 -4.41 15.16 0.88
C GLN A 23 -5.36 15.06 -0.31
N LYS A 24 -4.86 14.61 -1.46
CA LYS A 24 -5.65 14.44 -2.68
C LYS A 24 -6.63 13.26 -2.58
N TYR A 25 -6.21 12.18 -1.93
CA TYR A 25 -7.01 10.98 -1.76
C TYR A 25 -7.12 10.62 -0.27
N PRO A 26 -8.02 11.29 0.48
CA PRO A 26 -8.24 10.92 1.88
C PRO A 26 -8.72 9.48 1.99
N LEU A 27 -8.36 8.82 3.08
CA LEU A 27 -8.71 7.42 3.30
C LEU A 27 -10.23 7.24 3.30
N ILE A 28 -10.72 6.28 2.51
CA ILE A 28 -12.15 5.98 2.44
C ILE A 28 -12.59 5.15 3.65
N SER A 29 -13.88 5.24 4.00
CA SER A 29 -14.41 4.67 5.24
C SER A 29 -14.37 3.14 5.30
N ASN A 30 -14.34 2.46 4.15
CA ASN A 30 -14.34 1.00 4.10
C ASN A 30 -12.92 0.39 4.11
N ILE A 31 -11.91 1.22 4.33
CA ILE A 31 -10.52 0.78 4.54
C ILE A 31 -10.10 1.15 5.96
N LYS A 32 -9.66 0.16 6.73
CA LYS A 32 -9.07 0.39 8.05
C LYS A 32 -7.57 0.29 7.91
N ARG A 33 -6.87 1.42 8.04
CA ARG A 33 -5.42 1.45 7.93
C ARG A 33 -4.78 0.97 9.21
N LEU A 34 -4.14 -0.20 9.18
CA LEU A 34 -3.49 -0.78 10.35
C LEU A 34 -2.08 -0.24 10.52
N ILE A 35 -1.34 -0.10 9.41
CA ILE A 35 0.00 0.48 9.42
C ILE A 35 0.03 1.54 8.32
N PRO A 36 0.07 2.84 8.67
CA PRO A 36 0.03 3.90 7.68
C PRO A 36 1.29 3.97 6.80
N ALA A 37 2.44 3.71 7.37
CA ALA A 37 3.67 3.53 6.60
C ALA A 37 4.74 2.96 7.51
N ALA A 38 5.28 1.81 7.15
CA ALA A 38 6.45 1.23 7.81
C ALA A 38 7.62 1.35 6.84
N ILE A 39 8.73 1.89 7.32
CA ILE A 39 9.89 2.18 6.48
C ILE A 39 11.04 1.28 6.88
N SER A 40 11.61 0.61 5.88
CA SER A 40 12.84 -0.18 6.08
C SER A 40 13.88 0.29 5.06
N SER A 41 15.09 0.51 5.53
CA SER A 41 16.20 0.95 4.68
C SER A 41 17.32 -0.06 4.75
N ASN A 42 17.93 -0.35 3.60
CA ASN A 42 19.09 -1.18 3.51
C ASN A 42 19.98 -0.66 2.38
N LYS A 43 21.10 -1.35 2.13
CA LYS A 43 22.06 -0.93 1.09
C LYS A 43 21.47 -0.97 -0.33
N GLU A 44 20.36 -1.68 -0.53
CA GLU A 44 19.71 -1.79 -1.84
C GLU A 44 18.68 -0.70 -2.07
N GLY A 45 18.27 0.01 -1.02
CA GLY A 45 17.29 1.08 -1.12
C GLY A 45 16.37 1.17 0.07
N VAL A 46 15.26 1.86 -0.13
CA VAL A 46 14.24 2.08 0.88
C VAL A 46 12.97 1.36 0.46
N GLU A 47 12.35 0.67 1.41
CA GLU A 47 11.05 0.02 1.23
C GLU A 47 10.05 0.66 2.17
N ALA A 48 8.91 1.10 1.63
CA ALA A 48 7.78 1.58 2.41
C ALA A 48 6.63 0.59 2.27
N MET A 49 6.01 0.25 3.39
CA MET A 49 4.91 -0.71 3.41
C MET A 49 3.70 -0.11 4.12
N ILE A 50 2.52 -0.27 3.53
CA ILE A 50 1.25 0.13 4.10
C ILE A 50 0.40 -1.13 4.27
N VAL A 51 -0.19 -1.31 5.44
CA VAL A 51 -1.08 -2.45 5.71
C VAL A 51 -2.49 -1.94 5.98
N ASP A 52 -3.43 -2.42 5.18
CA ASP A 52 -4.85 -2.06 5.29
C ASP A 52 -5.70 -3.30 5.50
N GLU A 53 -6.72 -3.17 6.35
CA GLU A 53 -7.75 -4.19 6.54
C GLU A 53 -8.99 -3.77 5.78
N VAL A 54 -9.52 -4.67 4.95
CA VAL A 54 -10.68 -4.42 4.11
C VAL A 54 -11.60 -5.64 4.15
N LYS A 55 -12.90 -5.40 4.28
CA LYS A 55 -13.89 -6.47 4.18
C LYS A 55 -13.93 -6.99 2.75
N ARG A 56 -14.17 -8.30 2.60
CA ARG A 56 -14.17 -8.94 1.28
C ARG A 56 -15.12 -8.25 0.30
N LYS A 57 -16.29 -7.83 0.75
CA LYS A 57 -17.29 -7.15 -0.10
C LYS A 57 -16.79 -5.80 -0.64
N ASP A 58 -15.84 -5.17 0.04
CA ASP A 58 -15.32 -3.85 -0.30
C ASP A 58 -13.97 -3.91 -1.03
N LEU A 59 -13.47 -5.12 -1.30
CA LEU A 59 -12.12 -5.30 -1.84
C LEU A 59 -11.93 -4.61 -3.19
N GLY A 60 -12.90 -4.70 -4.09
CA GLY A 60 -12.81 -4.07 -5.41
C GLY A 60 -12.67 -2.56 -5.32
N GLU A 61 -13.48 -1.92 -4.48
CA GLU A 61 -13.42 -0.48 -4.25
C GLU A 61 -12.11 -0.07 -3.58
N ALA A 62 -11.65 -0.87 -2.61
CA ALA A 62 -10.38 -0.62 -1.94
C ALA A 62 -9.20 -0.73 -2.89
N MET A 63 -9.20 -1.72 -3.77
CA MET A 63 -8.14 -1.90 -4.76
C MET A 63 -8.10 -0.74 -5.76
N GLU A 64 -9.27 -0.24 -6.15
CA GLU A 64 -9.34 0.94 -7.01
C GLU A 64 -8.74 2.17 -6.32
N TYR A 65 -9.10 2.39 -5.05
CA TYR A 65 -8.56 3.49 -4.26
C TYR A 65 -7.03 3.40 -4.13
N ILE A 66 -6.53 2.23 -3.73
CA ILE A 66 -5.08 2.01 -3.54
C ILE A 66 -4.34 2.14 -4.88
N GLY A 67 -4.94 1.65 -5.96
CA GLY A 67 -4.37 1.77 -7.29
C GLY A 67 -4.20 3.23 -7.71
N LYS A 68 -5.21 4.06 -7.50
CA LYS A 68 -5.14 5.50 -7.78
C LYS A 68 -4.07 6.17 -6.93
N PHE A 69 -3.96 5.78 -5.66
CA PHE A 69 -2.96 6.30 -4.74
C PHE A 69 -1.55 6.00 -5.25
N LEU A 70 -1.27 4.74 -5.61
CA LEU A 70 0.06 4.32 -6.05
C LEU A 70 0.45 4.90 -7.41
N VAL A 71 -0.51 5.08 -8.31
CA VAL A 71 -0.27 5.67 -9.63
C VAL A 71 0.28 7.09 -9.53
N GLU A 72 0.02 7.81 -8.45
CA GLU A 72 0.58 9.15 -8.24
C GLU A 72 2.11 9.14 -8.13
N PHE A 73 2.72 7.97 -7.91
CA PHE A 73 4.18 7.83 -7.81
C PHE A 73 4.83 7.40 -9.13
N ARG A 74 4.06 7.10 -10.16
CA ARG A 74 4.57 6.51 -11.40
C ARG A 74 5.51 7.42 -12.19
N ASP A 75 5.37 8.74 -12.05
CA ASP A 75 6.19 9.72 -12.77
C ASP A 75 7.54 9.99 -12.08
N ILE A 76 7.78 9.43 -10.91
CA ILE A 76 9.06 9.56 -10.23
C ILE A 76 9.95 8.40 -10.69
N GLU A 77 10.92 8.70 -11.53
CA GLU A 77 11.83 7.69 -12.05
C GLU A 77 12.60 7.02 -10.91
N GLY A 78 12.65 5.69 -10.94
CA GLY A 78 13.33 4.89 -9.91
C GLY A 78 12.42 4.39 -8.81
N ILE A 79 11.16 4.81 -8.75
CA ILE A 79 10.20 4.27 -7.80
C ILE A 79 9.48 3.06 -8.40
N LYS A 80 9.37 2.00 -7.61
CA LYS A 80 8.57 0.81 -7.95
C LYS A 80 7.50 0.63 -6.90
N TYR A 81 6.34 0.10 -7.29
CA TYR A 81 5.26 -0.17 -6.35
C TYR A 81 4.58 -1.49 -6.66
N GLN A 82 3.92 -2.05 -5.65
CA GLN A 82 3.19 -3.30 -5.76
C GLN A 82 2.07 -3.34 -4.73
N ILE A 83 0.96 -3.99 -5.08
CA ILE A 83 -0.14 -4.27 -4.17
C ILE A 83 -0.22 -5.78 -4.00
N LYS A 84 -0.33 -6.26 -2.76
CA LYS A 84 -0.59 -7.67 -2.46
C LYS A 84 -1.83 -7.78 -1.59
N VAL A 85 -2.64 -8.79 -1.88
CA VAL A 85 -3.82 -9.11 -1.09
C VAL A 85 -3.52 -10.38 -0.30
N PHE A 86 -3.74 -10.31 1.02
CA PHE A 86 -3.54 -11.45 1.90
C PHE A 86 -4.86 -11.81 2.57
N ASN A 87 -5.13 -13.11 2.68
CA ASN A 87 -6.21 -13.60 3.51
C ASN A 87 -5.73 -13.77 4.95
N THR A 88 -6.64 -13.59 5.92
CA THR A 88 -6.35 -14.03 7.29
C THR A 88 -6.25 -15.55 7.30
N LEU A 89 -5.68 -16.12 8.36
CA LEU A 89 -5.61 -17.57 8.50
C LEU A 89 -7.01 -18.20 8.44
N ASN A 90 -7.98 -17.60 9.13
CA ASN A 90 -9.36 -18.11 9.12
C ASN A 90 -9.97 -18.06 7.72
N GLU A 91 -9.77 -16.98 6.97
CA GLU A 91 -10.24 -16.87 5.59
C GLU A 91 -9.60 -17.94 4.70
N ALA A 92 -8.28 -18.12 4.82
CA ALA A 92 -7.56 -19.13 4.05
C ALA A 92 -8.04 -20.54 4.39
N MET A 93 -8.28 -20.82 5.67
CA MET A 93 -8.79 -22.12 6.12
C MET A 93 -10.19 -22.39 5.56
N SER A 94 -11.04 -21.36 5.53
CA SER A 94 -12.39 -21.50 4.94
C SER A 94 -12.32 -21.80 3.44
N LEU A 95 -11.40 -21.21 2.71
CA LEU A 95 -11.23 -21.45 1.28
C LEU A 95 -10.87 -22.90 0.96
N ILE A 96 -10.13 -23.56 1.84
CA ILE A 96 -9.74 -24.97 1.66
C ILE A 96 -10.65 -25.94 2.42
N GLY A 97 -11.76 -25.47 2.96
CA GLY A 97 -12.74 -26.31 3.65
C GLY A 97 -12.33 -26.75 5.04
N LYS A 98 -11.37 -26.11 5.68
CA LYS A 98 -10.87 -26.46 7.02
C LYS A 98 -11.41 -25.54 8.12
N GLY A 99 -12.08 -24.45 7.72
CA GLY A 99 -12.53 -23.42 8.65
C GLY A 99 -13.79 -23.71 9.42
#